data_5e6bfb1507af57217baeb17c77771415
#
_entry.id   5e6bfb1507af57217baeb17c77771415
#
_cell.length_a   1.000
_cell.length_b   1.000
_cell.length_c   1.000
_cell.angle_alpha   90.00
_cell.angle_beta   90.00
_cell.angle_gamma   90.00
#
_symmetry.space_group_name_H-M   'P 1'
#
loop_
_entity.id
_entity.type
_entity.pdbx_description
1 polymer ?
#
loop_
_entity_poly.entity_id
_entity_poly.type
_entity_poly.pdbx_seq_one_letter_code
_entity_poly.pdbx_strand_id
1 'polypeptide(L)'
;MNSLSKRCVAVCLLALLSLLVPIPALPAGNGVLGQVDLLGATKVEETSGVWIDGQYVGYLRELKGSKKILLLPGEHEITIRQGGYMDFVQKVTVRAGETQTINVKLEKDTRIQLPRITAEIKLEVNPNRAAVFVDGVFVGHVAEFGGIGRALLVTPGKRKITISLPGYQTFETDIDLVPNQKSTVKTDLVKGGAAEGVPLQQQSQ
;
A
#
# COMPACT_ATOMS: atom_id res chain seq x y z
N MET A 1 21.09 -59.54 -57.06
CA MET A 1 20.59 -59.79 -55.71
C MET A 1 21.52 -59.05 -54.69
N ASN A 2 21.20 -58.05 -53.99
CA ASN A 2 20.11 -57.12 -53.81
C ASN A 2 20.69 -55.78 -53.26
N SER A 3 20.65 -54.72 -54.08
CA SER A 3 21.11 -53.42 -53.67
C SER A 3 19.99 -52.56 -52.99
N LEU A 4 18.81 -53.13 -52.82
CA LEU A 4 17.63 -52.41 -52.31
C LEU A 4 17.52 -52.38 -50.75
N SER A 5 18.19 -53.30 -50.04
CA SER A 5 18.07 -53.36 -48.58
C SER A 5 18.91 -52.37 -47.80
N LYS A 6 19.95 -51.77 -48.43
CA LYS A 6 20.84 -50.79 -47.76
C LYS A 6 20.38 -49.35 -47.82
N ARG A 7 19.37 -49.03 -48.64
CA ARG A 7 18.84 -47.66 -48.77
C ARG A 7 17.70 -47.35 -47.79
N CYS A 8 17.00 -48.37 -47.29
CA CYS A 8 15.91 -48.14 -46.29
C CYS A 8 16.41 -47.92 -44.87
N VAL A 9 17.60 -48.45 -44.51
CA VAL A 9 18.13 -48.29 -43.14
C VAL A 9 18.74 -46.89 -42.96
N ALA A 10 19.28 -46.27 -44.02
CA ALA A 10 19.86 -44.93 -43.95
C ALA A 10 18.84 -43.78 -43.84
N VAL A 11 17.60 -44.00 -44.31
CA VAL A 11 16.55 -42.96 -44.25
C VAL A 11 15.83 -42.95 -42.90
N CYS A 12 15.77 -44.06 -42.18
CA CYS A 12 15.19 -44.10 -40.84
C CYS A 12 16.08 -43.50 -39.72
N LEU A 13 17.38 -43.42 -39.95
CA LEU A 13 18.33 -42.87 -38.95
C LEU A 13 18.43 -41.31 -39.01
N LEU A 14 17.96 -40.68 -40.09
CA LEU A 14 18.00 -39.23 -40.25
C LEU A 14 16.72 -38.53 -39.76
N ALA A 15 15.67 -39.27 -39.40
CA ALA A 15 14.39 -38.73 -38.94
C ALA A 15 14.29 -38.58 -37.41
N LEU A 16 15.30 -39.02 -36.65
CA LEU A 16 15.25 -38.94 -35.16
C LEU A 16 16.08 -37.81 -34.57
N LEU A 17 16.59 -36.86 -35.38
CA LEU A 17 17.52 -35.83 -34.91
C LEU A 17 16.94 -34.41 -34.94
N SER A 18 15.62 -34.26 -34.91
CA SER A 18 15.05 -32.91 -35.01
C SER A 18 13.85 -32.65 -34.10
N LEU A 19 13.93 -32.99 -32.83
CA LEU A 19 13.00 -32.45 -31.82
C LEU A 19 13.69 -32.15 -30.49
N LEU A 20 14.83 -31.47 -30.55
CA LEU A 20 15.28 -30.66 -29.39
C LEU A 20 14.57 -29.31 -29.51
N VAL A 21 13.29 -29.26 -29.12
CA VAL A 21 12.62 -28.02 -28.83
C VAL A 21 13.32 -27.43 -27.59
N PRO A 22 13.97 -26.27 -27.64
CA PRO A 22 14.48 -25.64 -26.45
C PRO A 22 13.27 -25.34 -25.54
N ILE A 23 13.12 -26.10 -24.48
CA ILE A 23 12.21 -25.76 -23.40
C ILE A 23 12.71 -24.42 -22.89
N PRO A 24 11.90 -23.32 -22.98
CA PRO A 24 12.30 -22.06 -22.37
C PRO A 24 12.54 -22.35 -20.89
N ALA A 25 13.78 -22.16 -20.44
CA ALA A 25 14.11 -22.25 -19.03
C ALA A 25 13.23 -21.19 -18.33
N LEU A 26 12.24 -21.66 -17.58
CA LEU A 26 11.54 -20.81 -16.61
C LEU A 26 12.63 -20.23 -15.71
N PRO A 27 12.67 -18.90 -15.52
CA PRO A 27 13.61 -18.32 -14.59
C PRO A 27 13.38 -19.01 -13.25
N ALA A 28 14.40 -19.70 -12.74
CA ALA A 28 14.38 -20.30 -11.42
C ALA A 28 14.45 -19.18 -10.38
N GLY A 29 13.38 -18.43 -10.25
CA GLY A 29 13.14 -17.54 -9.13
C GLY A 29 12.79 -18.42 -7.93
N ASN A 30 13.74 -18.63 -7.02
CA ASN A 30 13.50 -19.30 -5.74
C ASN A 30 12.56 -18.51 -4.80
N GLY A 31 11.80 -17.55 -5.32
CA GLY A 31 10.88 -16.72 -4.57
C GLY A 31 9.43 -17.22 -4.71
N VAL A 32 8.86 -17.67 -3.60
CA VAL A 32 7.41 -17.92 -3.51
C VAL A 32 6.62 -16.62 -3.67
N LEU A 33 7.25 -15.47 -3.45
CA LEU A 33 6.65 -14.12 -3.46
C LEU A 33 7.16 -13.30 -4.65
N GLY A 34 6.33 -12.41 -5.14
CA GLY A 34 6.75 -11.30 -6.01
C GLY A 34 6.95 -10.02 -5.22
N GLN A 35 7.71 -9.09 -5.77
CA GLN A 35 8.00 -7.80 -5.16
C GLN A 35 7.28 -6.69 -5.91
N VAL A 36 6.75 -5.72 -5.16
CA VAL A 36 6.20 -4.47 -5.71
C VAL A 36 6.99 -3.30 -5.14
N ASP A 37 7.54 -2.47 -6.03
CA ASP A 37 8.24 -1.24 -5.69
C ASP A 37 7.37 -0.03 -6.06
N LEU A 38 7.10 0.82 -5.08
CA LEU A 38 6.32 2.05 -5.26
C LEU A 38 7.27 3.24 -5.33
N LEU A 39 7.17 4.03 -6.40
CA LEU A 39 7.98 5.22 -6.60
C LEU A 39 7.09 6.47 -6.60
N GLY A 40 7.28 7.33 -5.61
CA GLY A 40 6.70 8.67 -5.56
C GLY A 40 7.77 9.71 -5.92
N ALA A 41 7.43 10.66 -6.76
CA ALA A 41 8.35 11.69 -7.23
C ALA A 41 8.44 12.89 -6.26
N THR A 42 7.42 13.12 -5.46
CA THR A 42 7.32 14.26 -4.55
C THR A 42 7.21 13.82 -3.09
N LYS A 43 7.43 14.77 -2.19
CA LYS A 43 7.27 14.53 -0.76
C LYS A 43 5.84 14.12 -0.39
N VAL A 44 4.86 14.55 -1.15
CA VAL A 44 3.45 14.20 -0.93
C VAL A 44 3.26 12.70 -1.14
N GLU A 45 3.68 12.16 -2.27
CA GLU A 45 3.59 10.72 -2.53
C GLU A 45 4.43 9.92 -1.53
N GLU A 46 5.63 10.42 -1.17
CA GLU A 46 6.49 9.73 -0.18
C GLU A 46 5.85 9.61 1.21
N THR A 47 5.03 10.59 1.61
CA THR A 47 4.35 10.57 2.91
C THR A 47 2.94 9.96 2.86
N SER A 48 2.47 9.56 1.69
CA SER A 48 1.15 8.98 1.51
C SER A 48 1.04 7.58 2.10
N GLY A 49 -0.12 7.28 2.67
CA GLY A 49 -0.45 5.95 3.16
C GLY A 49 -0.64 4.95 2.02
N VAL A 50 -0.26 3.70 2.26
CA VAL A 50 -0.35 2.60 1.32
C VAL A 50 -1.25 1.51 1.89
N TRP A 51 -2.22 1.08 1.09
CA TRP A 51 -3.09 -0.06 1.34
C TRP A 51 -2.86 -1.11 0.28
N ILE A 52 -2.88 -2.36 0.70
CA ILE A 52 -2.84 -3.54 -0.18
C ILE A 52 -4.04 -4.38 0.18
N ASP A 53 -4.90 -4.67 -0.80
CA ASP A 53 -6.13 -5.45 -0.62
C ASP A 53 -7.00 -4.89 0.53
N GLY A 54 -7.08 -3.56 0.63
CA GLY A 54 -7.82 -2.86 1.67
C GLY A 54 -7.13 -2.75 3.02
N GLN A 55 -5.97 -3.39 3.23
CA GLN A 55 -5.23 -3.35 4.48
C GLN A 55 -4.12 -2.29 4.45
N TYR A 56 -4.09 -1.41 5.45
CA TYR A 56 -3.00 -0.45 5.64
C TYR A 56 -1.68 -1.16 5.96
N VAL A 57 -0.63 -0.86 5.21
CA VAL A 57 0.69 -1.49 5.37
C VAL A 57 1.79 -0.52 5.80
N GLY A 58 1.57 0.77 5.70
CA GLY A 58 2.53 1.81 6.05
C GLY A 58 2.45 3.01 5.11
N TYR A 59 3.44 3.89 5.14
CA TYR A 59 3.53 4.98 4.17
C TYR A 59 4.66 4.73 3.17
N LEU A 60 4.52 5.27 1.95
CA LEU A 60 5.32 4.89 0.78
C LEU A 60 6.84 4.95 1.04
N ARG A 61 7.33 5.99 1.71
CA ARG A 61 8.76 6.13 2.00
C ARG A 61 9.32 5.01 2.88
N GLU A 62 8.50 4.42 3.78
CA GLU A 62 8.94 3.30 4.63
C GLU A 62 9.01 1.96 3.91
N LEU A 63 8.26 1.81 2.82
CA LEU A 63 8.12 0.53 2.10
C LEU A 63 9.26 0.33 1.08
N LYS A 64 10.49 0.61 1.51
CA LYS A 64 11.73 0.48 0.73
C LYS A 64 12.76 -0.36 1.49
N GLY A 65 13.73 -0.92 0.80
CA GLY A 65 14.83 -1.65 1.41
C GLY A 65 14.37 -2.91 2.17
N SER A 66 14.55 -2.95 3.48
CA SER A 66 14.17 -4.10 4.31
C SER A 66 12.66 -4.26 4.52
N LYS A 67 11.89 -3.20 4.26
CA LYS A 67 10.42 -3.17 4.38
C LYS A 67 9.72 -3.17 3.02
N LYS A 68 10.35 -3.74 2.02
CA LYS A 68 9.77 -3.86 0.68
C LYS A 68 8.47 -4.68 0.70
N ILE A 69 7.59 -4.37 -0.24
CA ILE A 69 6.31 -5.06 -0.40
C ILE A 69 6.56 -6.41 -1.08
N LEU A 70 6.27 -7.49 -0.38
CA LEU A 70 6.33 -8.85 -0.89
C LEU A 70 4.92 -9.45 -0.84
N LEU A 71 4.40 -9.90 -1.98
CA LEU A 71 3.05 -10.41 -2.14
C LEU A 71 3.08 -11.83 -2.71
N LEU A 72 2.06 -12.61 -2.39
CA LEU A 72 1.81 -13.89 -3.07
C LEU A 72 1.51 -13.64 -4.54
N PRO A 73 1.82 -14.60 -5.45
CA PRO A 73 1.39 -14.49 -6.83
C PRO A 73 -0.13 -14.42 -6.93
N GLY A 74 -0.63 -13.51 -7.78
CA GLY A 74 -2.06 -13.28 -7.96
C GLY A 74 -2.38 -11.82 -8.24
N GLU A 75 -3.67 -11.51 -8.27
CA GLU A 75 -4.16 -10.14 -8.41
C GLU A 75 -4.24 -9.46 -7.05
N HIS A 76 -3.70 -8.23 -6.97
CA HIS A 76 -3.73 -7.40 -5.79
C HIS A 76 -4.20 -5.99 -6.15
N GLU A 77 -4.90 -5.34 -5.23
CA GLU A 77 -5.27 -3.95 -5.35
C GLU A 77 -4.38 -3.09 -4.45
N ILE A 78 -3.70 -2.13 -5.06
CA ILE A 78 -2.86 -1.17 -4.34
C ILE A 78 -3.56 0.17 -4.36
N THR A 79 -3.82 0.71 -3.17
CA THR A 79 -4.43 2.02 -2.98
C THR A 79 -3.47 2.93 -2.23
N ILE A 80 -3.22 4.12 -2.77
CA ILE A 80 -2.39 5.17 -2.13
C ILE A 80 -3.29 6.33 -1.78
N ARG A 81 -3.23 6.78 -0.51
CA ARG A 81 -4.07 7.86 0.01
C ARG A 81 -3.26 8.94 0.68
N GLN A 82 -3.68 10.18 0.45
CA GLN A 82 -3.16 11.37 1.15
C GLN A 82 -4.29 12.37 1.35
N GLY A 83 -4.36 12.95 2.55
CA GLY A 83 -5.35 13.99 2.84
C GLY A 83 -5.27 15.14 1.83
N GLY A 84 -6.41 15.52 1.23
CA GLY A 84 -6.47 16.59 0.22
C GLY A 84 -6.15 16.16 -1.21
N TYR A 85 -5.96 14.87 -1.46
CA TYR A 85 -5.67 14.29 -2.77
C TYR A 85 -6.68 13.19 -3.11
N MET A 86 -6.86 12.93 -4.40
CA MET A 86 -7.63 11.80 -4.87
C MET A 86 -6.88 10.49 -4.62
N ASP A 87 -7.61 9.43 -4.28
CA ASP A 87 -7.02 8.10 -4.11
C ASP A 87 -6.41 7.62 -5.43
N PHE A 88 -5.16 7.16 -5.37
CA PHE A 88 -4.55 6.43 -6.47
C PHE A 88 -4.82 4.94 -6.26
N VAL A 89 -5.53 4.31 -7.19
CA VAL A 89 -5.89 2.90 -7.13
C VAL A 89 -5.34 2.19 -8.35
N GLN A 90 -4.59 1.10 -8.15
CA GLN A 90 -4.05 0.28 -9.23
C GLN A 90 -4.17 -1.21 -8.90
N LYS A 91 -4.76 -1.98 -9.82
CA LYS A 91 -4.73 -3.44 -9.80
C LYS A 91 -3.46 -3.93 -10.47
N VAL A 92 -2.79 -4.89 -9.85
CA VAL A 92 -1.54 -5.48 -10.33
C VAL A 92 -1.62 -6.99 -10.26
N THR A 93 -1.06 -7.67 -11.26
CA THR A 93 -0.87 -9.12 -11.23
C THR A 93 0.57 -9.41 -10.84
N VAL A 94 0.76 -9.92 -9.63
CA VAL A 94 2.08 -10.25 -9.08
C VAL A 94 2.47 -11.66 -9.52
N ARG A 95 3.73 -11.85 -9.95
CA ARG A 95 4.29 -13.15 -10.30
C ARG A 95 5.45 -13.49 -9.37
N ALA A 96 5.59 -14.78 -9.07
CA ALA A 96 6.66 -15.28 -8.21
C ALA A 96 8.05 -14.90 -8.75
N GLY A 97 8.90 -14.35 -7.90
CA GLY A 97 10.28 -13.98 -8.23
C GLY A 97 10.43 -12.74 -9.12
N GLU A 98 9.32 -12.11 -9.55
CA GLU A 98 9.37 -10.87 -10.34
C GLU A 98 9.26 -9.64 -9.45
N THR A 99 9.88 -8.55 -9.90
CA THR A 99 9.74 -7.21 -9.30
C THR A 99 8.99 -6.32 -10.26
N GLN A 100 7.88 -5.73 -9.80
CA GLN A 100 7.12 -4.72 -10.53
C GLN A 100 7.33 -3.35 -9.90
N THR A 101 7.54 -2.34 -10.73
CA THR A 101 7.66 -0.95 -10.29
C THR A 101 6.42 -0.15 -10.70
N ILE A 102 5.81 0.53 -9.74
CA ILE A 102 4.64 1.38 -9.93
C ILE A 102 5.03 2.83 -9.64
N ASN A 103 4.85 3.71 -10.61
CA ASN A 103 5.03 5.14 -10.43
C ASN A 103 3.75 5.75 -9.88
N VAL A 104 3.81 6.25 -8.67
CA VAL A 104 2.68 6.87 -7.98
C VAL A 104 2.66 8.37 -8.30
N LYS A 105 1.51 8.86 -8.75
CA LYS A 105 1.25 10.28 -8.97
C LYS A 105 -0.09 10.63 -8.38
N LEU A 106 -0.10 11.50 -7.38
CA LEU A 106 -1.31 11.96 -6.72
C LEU A 106 -1.78 13.29 -7.31
N GLU A 107 -3.09 13.41 -7.51
CA GLU A 107 -3.74 14.62 -7.96
C GLU A 107 -4.52 15.25 -6.81
N LYS A 108 -4.45 16.59 -6.68
CA LYS A 108 -5.21 17.30 -5.65
C LYS A 108 -6.70 17.11 -5.86
N ASP A 109 -7.41 16.79 -4.80
CA ASP A 109 -8.88 16.79 -4.83
C ASP A 109 -9.40 18.21 -4.67
N THR A 110 -9.76 18.81 -5.80
CA THR A 110 -10.30 20.19 -5.85
C THR A 110 -11.71 20.32 -5.27
N ARG A 111 -12.38 19.20 -4.96
CA ARG A 111 -13.70 19.18 -4.33
C ARG A 111 -13.62 19.42 -2.82
N ILE A 112 -12.46 19.15 -2.22
CA ILE A 112 -12.25 19.35 -0.78
C ILE A 112 -12.07 20.83 -0.50
N GLN A 113 -13.05 21.41 0.20
CA GLN A 113 -12.96 22.77 0.73
C GLN A 113 -12.54 22.72 2.19
N LEU A 114 -11.47 23.44 2.53
CA LEU A 114 -11.09 23.59 3.93
C LEU A 114 -12.19 24.41 4.65
N PRO A 115 -12.67 23.96 5.81
CA PRO A 115 -13.65 24.68 6.58
C PRO A 115 -13.07 26.03 7.04
N ARG A 116 -13.90 27.08 7.02
CA ARG A 116 -13.49 28.43 7.47
C ARG A 116 -13.21 28.49 8.97
N ILE A 117 -13.87 27.64 9.73
CA ILE A 117 -13.73 27.54 11.20
C ILE A 117 -13.22 26.16 11.52
N THR A 118 -12.11 26.08 12.21
CA THR A 118 -11.44 24.84 12.57
C THR A 118 -11.15 24.78 14.07
N ALA A 119 -10.90 23.57 14.56
CA ALA A 119 -10.19 23.29 15.79
C ALA A 119 -8.88 22.58 15.45
N GLU A 120 -7.91 22.62 16.36
CA GLU A 120 -6.58 22.04 16.20
C GLU A 120 -6.42 20.81 17.10
N ILE A 121 -5.99 19.69 16.54
CA ILE A 121 -5.61 18.51 17.33
C ILE A 121 -4.12 18.25 17.14
N LYS A 122 -3.36 18.29 18.22
CA LYS A 122 -1.97 17.84 18.26
C LYS A 122 -1.94 16.37 18.61
N LEU A 123 -1.13 15.59 17.89
CA LEU A 123 -0.97 14.17 18.13
C LEU A 123 0.41 13.87 18.73
N GLU A 124 0.43 13.33 19.94
CA GLU A 124 1.62 12.84 20.63
C GLU A 124 1.48 11.33 20.82
N VAL A 125 1.66 10.59 19.72
CA VAL A 125 1.43 9.15 19.69
C VAL A 125 2.70 8.41 19.27
N ASN A 126 2.97 7.30 19.91
CA ASN A 126 4.08 6.42 19.57
C ASN A 126 3.56 5.01 19.21
N PRO A 127 4.00 4.42 18.10
CA PRO A 127 4.92 4.96 17.08
C PRO A 127 4.29 6.05 16.20
N ASN A 128 5.07 7.07 15.88
CA ASN A 128 4.60 8.23 15.11
C ASN A 128 4.29 7.96 13.63
N ARG A 129 4.57 6.76 13.15
CA ARG A 129 4.25 6.28 11.80
C ARG A 129 2.82 5.75 11.66
N ALA A 130 2.05 5.73 12.74
CA ALA A 130 0.68 5.24 12.73
C ALA A 130 -0.22 6.13 11.85
N ALA A 131 -1.13 5.48 11.11
CA ALA A 131 -2.15 6.15 10.32
C ALA A 131 -3.18 6.83 11.22
N VAL A 132 -3.66 7.99 10.80
CA VAL A 132 -4.66 8.79 11.51
C VAL A 132 -5.90 8.91 10.65
N PHE A 133 -7.04 8.62 11.25
CA PHE A 133 -8.36 8.78 10.63
C PHE A 133 -9.21 9.70 11.49
N VAL A 134 -9.98 10.55 10.85
CA VAL A 134 -11.03 11.38 11.45
C VAL A 134 -12.35 10.96 10.84
N ASP A 135 -13.29 10.55 11.67
CA ASP A 135 -14.61 10.07 11.25
C ASP A 135 -14.51 8.97 10.14
N GLY A 136 -13.49 8.10 10.24
CA GLY A 136 -13.19 7.04 9.28
C GLY A 136 -12.41 7.46 8.02
N VAL A 137 -12.18 8.76 7.81
CA VAL A 137 -11.41 9.28 6.66
C VAL A 137 -9.94 9.38 7.00
N PHE A 138 -9.07 8.80 6.18
CA PHE A 138 -7.62 8.93 6.33
C PHE A 138 -7.19 10.39 6.10
N VAL A 139 -6.44 10.95 7.06
CA VAL A 139 -5.98 12.34 7.02
C VAL A 139 -4.46 12.47 6.96
N GLY A 140 -3.72 11.41 7.28
CA GLY A 140 -2.25 11.39 7.28
C GLY A 140 -1.70 10.47 8.36
N HIS A 141 -0.44 10.67 8.78
CA HIS A 141 0.11 9.93 9.91
C HIS A 141 0.48 10.86 11.07
N VAL A 142 0.64 10.27 12.25
CA VAL A 142 0.96 11.00 13.49
C VAL A 142 2.13 11.97 13.33
N ALA A 143 3.20 11.57 12.60
CA ALA A 143 4.37 12.42 12.41
C ALA A 143 4.07 13.75 11.69
N GLU A 144 2.96 13.84 10.96
CA GLU A 144 2.54 15.07 10.28
C GLU A 144 1.91 16.08 11.25
N PHE A 145 1.34 15.61 12.38
CA PHE A 145 0.51 16.39 13.29
C PHE A 145 1.11 16.55 14.71
N GLY A 146 2.33 16.06 14.94
CA GLY A 146 2.95 16.03 16.28
C GLY A 146 4.06 17.06 16.53
N GLY A 147 4.44 17.88 15.54
CA GLY A 147 5.53 18.83 15.65
C GLY A 147 5.11 20.25 16.06
N ILE A 148 6.10 21.15 16.27
CA ILE A 148 5.85 22.58 16.48
C ILE A 148 5.20 23.16 15.22
N GLY A 149 4.05 23.83 15.38
CA GLY A 149 3.29 24.41 14.26
C GLY A 149 2.62 23.38 13.35
N ARG A 150 2.54 22.12 13.77
CA ARG A 150 1.88 21.04 13.05
C ARG A 150 0.73 20.50 13.88
N ALA A 151 -0.46 20.82 13.49
CA ALA A 151 -1.68 20.29 14.10
C ALA A 151 -2.62 19.81 13.00
N LEU A 152 -3.40 18.80 13.33
CA LEU A 152 -4.50 18.36 12.49
C LEU A 152 -5.63 19.38 12.62
N LEU A 153 -6.01 20.00 11.50
CA LEU A 153 -7.16 20.91 11.43
C LEU A 153 -8.42 20.12 11.17
N VAL A 154 -9.41 20.25 12.04
CA VAL A 154 -10.70 19.58 11.91
C VAL A 154 -11.85 20.56 12.09
N THR A 155 -13.01 20.24 11.55
CA THR A 155 -14.23 21.00 11.84
C THR A 155 -14.63 20.79 13.31
N PRO A 156 -15.12 21.85 14.00
CA PRO A 156 -15.64 21.73 15.36
C PRO A 156 -16.80 20.71 15.47
N GLY A 157 -17.10 20.29 16.70
CA GLY A 157 -18.09 19.29 17.03
C GLY A 157 -17.47 17.96 17.44
N LYS A 158 -18.32 16.95 17.58
CA LYS A 158 -17.86 15.58 17.94
C LYS A 158 -17.11 14.95 16.77
N ARG A 159 -15.91 14.46 17.05
CA ARG A 159 -15.04 13.81 16.07
C ARG A 159 -14.52 12.49 16.65
N LYS A 160 -14.58 11.45 15.85
CA LYS A 160 -13.96 10.17 16.17
C LYS A 160 -12.55 10.15 15.59
N ILE A 161 -11.55 10.04 16.44
CA ILE A 161 -10.15 9.88 16.03
C ILE A 161 -9.78 8.40 16.16
N THR A 162 -9.35 7.81 15.06
CA THR A 162 -8.84 6.44 15.02
C THR A 162 -7.38 6.45 14.62
N ILE A 163 -6.53 5.76 15.38
CA ILE A 163 -5.10 5.64 15.10
C ILE A 163 -4.75 4.17 14.96
N SER A 164 -4.24 3.79 13.80
CA SER A 164 -4.00 2.38 13.45
C SER A 164 -2.61 2.18 12.88
N LEU A 165 -1.98 1.05 13.27
CA LEU A 165 -0.69 0.63 12.74
C LEU A 165 -0.64 -0.91 12.71
N PRO A 166 -0.18 -1.54 11.60
CA PRO A 166 -0.02 -2.98 11.53
C PRO A 166 0.84 -3.53 12.68
N GLY A 167 0.36 -4.58 13.34
CA GLY A 167 1.00 -5.19 14.51
C GLY A 167 0.77 -4.48 15.83
N TYR A 168 -0.12 -3.49 15.87
CA TYR A 168 -0.57 -2.79 17.07
C TYR A 168 -2.09 -2.82 17.19
N GLN A 169 -2.59 -2.67 18.42
CA GLN A 169 -4.01 -2.48 18.68
C GLN A 169 -4.43 -1.09 18.17
N THR A 170 -5.58 -1.04 17.50
CA THR A 170 -6.17 0.24 17.06
C THR A 170 -6.61 1.05 18.26
N PHE A 171 -6.20 2.32 18.31
CA PHE A 171 -6.65 3.28 19.31
C PHE A 171 -7.78 4.12 18.76
N GLU A 172 -8.86 4.26 19.52
CA GLU A 172 -10.01 5.11 19.17
C GLU A 172 -10.37 6.01 20.33
N THR A 173 -10.73 7.25 20.01
CA THR A 173 -11.23 8.23 20.98
C THR A 173 -12.20 9.20 20.33
N ASP A 174 -13.24 9.58 21.07
CA ASP A 174 -14.16 10.64 20.68
C ASP A 174 -13.75 11.95 21.36
N ILE A 175 -13.72 13.03 20.58
CA ILE A 175 -13.38 14.38 21.07
C ILE A 175 -14.50 15.33 20.68
N ASP A 176 -14.97 16.12 21.60
CA ASP A 176 -15.90 17.23 21.32
C ASP A 176 -15.13 18.54 21.28
N LEU A 177 -15.14 19.24 20.16
CA LEU A 177 -14.31 20.40 19.88
C LEU A 177 -15.15 21.63 19.62
N VAL A 178 -14.83 22.72 20.32
CA VAL A 178 -15.38 24.03 19.99
C VAL A 178 -14.50 24.79 18.99
N PRO A 179 -15.03 25.79 18.29
CA PRO A 179 -14.26 26.63 17.35
C PRO A 179 -12.96 27.16 17.96
N ASN A 180 -11.87 27.11 17.19
CA ASN A 180 -10.52 27.57 17.57
C ASN A 180 -9.90 26.86 18.80
N GLN A 181 -10.51 25.79 19.26
CA GLN A 181 -9.95 24.99 20.36
C GLN A 181 -8.69 24.27 19.91
N LYS A 182 -7.72 24.22 20.83
CA LYS A 182 -6.52 23.36 20.71
C LYS A 182 -6.62 22.21 21.69
N SER A 183 -6.52 21.01 21.15
CA SER A 183 -6.57 19.76 21.93
C SER A 183 -5.33 18.91 21.65
N THR A 184 -4.98 18.00 22.56
CA THR A 184 -3.88 17.06 22.37
C THR A 184 -4.37 15.64 22.64
N VAL A 185 -4.11 14.75 21.72
CA VAL A 185 -4.28 13.31 21.91
C VAL A 185 -2.92 12.70 22.17
N LYS A 186 -2.75 12.10 23.36
CA LYS A 186 -1.50 11.48 23.76
C LYS A 186 -1.74 10.03 24.12
N THR A 187 -1.01 9.11 23.45
CA THR A 187 -1.07 7.67 23.75
C THR A 187 0.15 6.94 23.19
N ASP A 188 0.44 5.78 23.77
CA ASP A 188 1.36 4.80 23.19
C ASP A 188 0.54 3.61 22.70
N LEU A 189 0.69 3.26 21.42
CA LEU A 189 -0.01 2.09 20.86
C LEU A 189 0.55 0.80 21.45
N VAL A 190 -0.33 -0.10 21.81
CA VAL A 190 0.03 -1.40 22.38
C VAL A 190 0.33 -2.38 21.25
N LYS A 191 1.48 -3.07 21.31
CA LYS A 191 1.80 -4.18 20.39
C LYS A 191 0.89 -5.37 20.64
N GLY A 192 0.55 -6.08 19.56
CA GLY A 192 -0.23 -7.30 19.63
C GLY A 192 -1.73 -7.04 19.41
N GLY A 193 -2.20 -7.55 18.34
CA GLY A 193 -3.55 -7.56 17.83
C GLY A 193 -3.47 -7.86 16.35
N ALA A 194 -4.29 -8.79 15.84
CA ALA A 194 -4.53 -8.82 14.40
C ALA A 194 -5.01 -7.41 14.03
N ALA A 195 -4.41 -6.81 13.00
CA ALA A 195 -4.95 -5.58 12.45
C ALA A 195 -6.35 -5.92 11.93
N GLU A 196 -7.37 -5.66 12.74
CA GLU A 196 -8.72 -5.54 12.21
C GLU A 196 -8.65 -4.37 11.25
N GLY A 197 -8.74 -4.68 9.95
CA GLY A 197 -8.75 -3.68 8.91
C GLY A 197 -9.86 -2.69 9.24
N VAL A 198 -9.55 -1.40 9.26
CA VAL A 198 -10.59 -0.37 9.37
C VAL A 198 -11.58 -0.63 8.24
N PRO A 199 -12.85 -0.92 8.53
CA PRO A 199 -13.83 -1.18 7.48
C PRO A 199 -13.87 0.03 6.57
N LEU A 200 -13.60 -0.18 5.28
CA LEU A 200 -13.82 0.84 4.26
C LEU A 200 -15.33 1.10 4.24
N GLN A 201 -15.78 2.19 4.84
CA GLN A 201 -17.14 2.67 4.57
C GLN A 201 -17.19 3.02 3.09
N GLN A 202 -17.87 2.17 2.33
CA GLN A 202 -18.28 2.48 0.98
C GLN A 202 -19.09 3.77 1.05
N GLN A 203 -18.55 4.85 0.51
CA GLN A 203 -19.35 6.01 0.18
C GLN A 203 -20.31 5.56 -0.92
N SER A 204 -21.52 5.16 -0.52
CA SER A 204 -22.64 5.03 -1.45
C SER A 204 -22.98 6.43 -1.98
N GLN A 205 -22.82 6.57 -3.27
CA GLN A 205 -23.34 7.50 -4.29
C GLN A 205 -24.00 8.79 -3.80
#